data_d2791e4c420889e55c872533565da63e
#
_entry.id   d2791e4c420889e55c872533565da63e
#
_cell.length_a   1.000
_cell.length_b   1.000
_cell.length_c   1.000
_cell.angle_alpha   90.00
_cell.angle_beta   90.00
_cell.angle_gamma   90.00
#
_symmetry.space_group_name_H-M   'P 1'
#
loop_
_entity.id
_entity.type
_entity.pdbx_description
1 polymer ?
#
loop_
_entity_poly.entity_id
_entity_poly.type
_entity_poly.pdbx_seq_one_letter_code
_entity_poly.pdbx_strand_id
1 'polypeptide(L)'
;MKIDPKSQSFQDNHKLMIGSIVPRPIAFVSTKSTDNILNLAPFSYFNGVCSNPPTIMFAPARRGYDGLTKDTLNNIRDTKEFVVNLVSEEIVEPMVACATDYDKEVDEFKISSLTPLGSQKISPPRLKESKVSYECQLHSIVEIGNAEHGAGFVVIGTIVMFHISDEVYKDGR
;
A
#
# COMPACT_ATOMS: atom_id res chain seq x y z
N MET A 1 -22.39 -11.96 -22.00
CA MET A 1 -22.43 -10.47 -22.00
C MET A 1 -21.06 -9.96 -22.46
N LYS A 2 -21.03 -8.89 -23.28
CA LYS A 2 -19.79 -8.20 -23.69
C LYS A 2 -19.92 -6.75 -23.28
N ILE A 3 -18.89 -6.20 -22.67
CA ILE A 3 -18.87 -4.83 -22.15
C ILE A 3 -17.60 -4.16 -22.69
N ASP A 4 -17.77 -3.06 -23.42
CA ASP A 4 -16.65 -2.23 -23.85
C ASP A 4 -16.32 -1.25 -22.71
N PRO A 5 -15.12 -1.30 -22.12
CA PRO A 5 -14.75 -0.40 -21.03
C PRO A 5 -14.78 1.10 -21.41
N LYS A 6 -14.67 1.43 -22.69
CA LYS A 6 -14.79 2.82 -23.16
C LYS A 6 -16.22 3.37 -23.09
N SER A 7 -17.23 2.51 -23.03
CA SER A 7 -18.63 2.90 -22.92
C SER A 7 -19.11 3.05 -21.49
N GLN A 8 -18.23 2.88 -20.50
CA GLN A 8 -18.55 2.91 -19.08
C GLN A 8 -17.84 4.04 -18.35
N SER A 9 -18.37 4.38 -17.17
CA SER A 9 -17.65 5.22 -16.22
C SER A 9 -16.43 4.50 -15.65
N PHE A 10 -15.45 5.25 -15.16
CA PHE A 10 -14.31 4.63 -14.46
C PHE A 10 -14.74 3.89 -13.19
N GLN A 11 -15.81 4.35 -12.51
CA GLN A 11 -16.38 3.69 -11.34
C GLN A 11 -16.94 2.31 -11.68
N ASP A 12 -17.63 2.18 -12.83
CA ASP A 12 -18.19 0.89 -13.26
C ASP A 12 -17.09 -0.07 -13.73
N ASN A 13 -16.09 0.43 -14.44
CA ASN A 13 -14.88 -0.33 -14.74
C ASN A 13 -14.19 -0.80 -13.46
N HIS A 14 -14.07 0.06 -12.45
CA HIS A 14 -13.50 -0.31 -11.15
C HIS A 14 -14.29 -1.45 -10.48
N LYS A 15 -15.65 -1.35 -10.43
CA LYS A 15 -16.49 -2.42 -9.87
C LYS A 15 -16.29 -3.77 -10.57
N LEU A 16 -16.20 -3.77 -11.91
CA LEU A 16 -15.93 -5.00 -12.66
C LEU A 16 -14.56 -5.59 -12.32
N MET A 17 -13.53 -4.76 -12.24
CA MET A 17 -12.18 -5.19 -11.90
C MET A 17 -12.12 -5.76 -10.48
N ILE A 18 -12.64 -5.06 -9.47
CA ILE A 18 -12.58 -5.54 -8.08
C ILE A 18 -13.48 -6.76 -7.84
N GLY A 19 -14.55 -6.94 -8.62
CA GLY A 19 -15.44 -8.09 -8.55
C GLY A 19 -14.90 -9.34 -9.25
N SER A 20 -13.97 -9.18 -10.20
CA SER A 20 -13.39 -10.29 -10.98
C SER A 20 -11.97 -10.67 -10.57
N ILE A 21 -11.21 -9.74 -9.97
CA ILE A 21 -9.87 -10.00 -9.44
C ILE A 21 -9.98 -10.30 -7.95
N VAL A 22 -10.24 -11.55 -7.60
CA VAL A 22 -10.42 -12.00 -6.20
C VAL A 22 -9.83 -13.41 -6.02
N PRO A 23 -9.25 -13.72 -4.84
CA PRO A 23 -8.94 -12.81 -3.75
C PRO A 23 -7.78 -11.86 -4.09
N ARG A 24 -7.75 -10.69 -3.46
CA ARG A 24 -6.63 -9.75 -3.54
C ARG A 24 -5.92 -9.68 -2.20
N PRO A 25 -4.62 -9.86 -2.13
CA PRO A 25 -3.86 -9.51 -0.94
C PRO A 25 -3.87 -7.99 -0.73
N ILE A 26 -3.67 -7.55 0.50
CA ILE A 26 -3.63 -6.13 0.85
C ILE A 26 -2.21 -5.76 1.27
N ALA A 27 -1.63 -4.78 0.58
CA ALA A 27 -0.47 -4.06 1.07
C ALA A 27 -0.93 -2.97 2.03
N PHE A 28 -0.72 -3.14 3.32
CA PHE A 28 -0.93 -2.10 4.32
C PHE A 28 0.36 -1.32 4.45
N VAL A 29 0.44 -0.21 3.71
CA VAL A 29 1.70 0.50 3.46
C VAL A 29 1.89 1.58 4.50
N SER A 30 3.00 1.52 5.24
CA SER A 30 3.45 2.60 6.08
C SER A 30 4.57 3.40 5.41
N THR A 31 4.46 4.70 5.52
CA THR A 31 5.44 5.69 5.04
C THR A 31 5.69 6.74 6.09
N LYS A 32 6.71 7.56 5.86
CA LYS A 32 7.06 8.69 6.70
C LYS A 32 7.41 9.87 5.80
N SER A 33 6.81 11.03 6.05
CA SER A 33 7.11 12.24 5.29
C SER A 33 8.48 12.81 5.66
N THR A 34 8.97 13.76 4.87
CA THR A 34 10.17 14.55 5.20
C THR A 34 10.02 15.36 6.49
N ASP A 35 8.79 15.67 6.88
CA ASP A 35 8.45 16.36 8.12
C ASP A 35 8.25 15.40 9.32
N ASN A 36 8.58 14.11 9.12
CA ASN A 36 8.42 13.04 10.12
C ASN A 36 6.97 12.68 10.48
N ILE A 37 5.99 13.03 9.66
CA ILE A 37 4.61 12.60 9.82
C ILE A 37 4.48 11.16 9.31
N LEU A 38 3.89 10.28 10.12
CA LEU A 38 3.64 8.89 9.75
C LEU A 38 2.35 8.81 8.96
N ASN A 39 2.33 7.92 7.96
CA ASN A 39 1.15 7.62 7.18
C ASN A 39 0.98 6.11 7.04
N LEU A 40 -0.25 5.61 7.08
CA LEU A 40 -0.58 4.18 7.01
C LEU A 40 -1.86 3.99 6.18
N ALA A 41 -1.75 3.38 5.00
CA ALA A 41 -2.87 3.22 4.09
C ALA A 41 -2.90 1.83 3.41
N PRO A 42 -4.11 1.22 3.20
CA PRO A 42 -4.25 -0.08 2.54
C PRO A 42 -4.40 0.05 1.03
N PHE A 43 -3.78 -0.89 0.30
CA PHE A 43 -3.87 -1.02 -1.15
C PHE A 43 -4.11 -2.46 -1.55
N SER A 44 -5.21 -2.74 -2.27
CA SER A 44 -5.59 -4.09 -2.67
C SER A 44 -5.12 -4.50 -4.07
N TYR A 45 -4.57 -3.60 -4.88
CA TYR A 45 -3.81 -3.96 -6.07
C TYR A 45 -2.36 -4.17 -5.68
N PHE A 46 -2.04 -5.37 -5.20
CA PHE A 46 -0.74 -5.72 -4.64
C PHE A 46 -0.33 -7.12 -5.08
N ASN A 47 0.93 -7.30 -5.46
CA ASN A 47 1.49 -8.61 -5.78
C ASN A 47 3.03 -8.62 -5.73
N GLY A 48 3.62 -9.83 -5.73
CA GLY A 48 5.04 -10.05 -6.01
C GLY A 48 5.34 -9.85 -7.50
N VAL A 49 6.55 -9.38 -7.80
CA VAL A 49 7.04 -9.18 -9.18
C VAL A 49 8.09 -10.23 -9.54
N CYS A 50 9.14 -10.35 -8.73
CA CYS A 50 10.20 -11.35 -8.91
C CYS A 50 10.93 -11.62 -7.58
N SER A 51 11.74 -12.69 -7.56
CA SER A 51 12.45 -13.13 -6.37
C SER A 51 13.96 -12.79 -6.38
N ASN A 52 14.50 -12.28 -7.48
CA ASN A 52 15.91 -11.87 -7.57
C ASN A 52 16.09 -10.62 -8.43
N PRO A 53 16.23 -9.43 -7.81
CA PRO A 53 16.04 -9.17 -6.38
C PRO A 53 14.58 -9.36 -5.94
N PRO A 54 14.31 -9.63 -4.66
CA PRO A 54 12.94 -9.78 -4.18
C PRO A 54 12.19 -8.46 -4.35
N THR A 55 11.19 -8.45 -5.21
CA THR A 55 10.51 -7.25 -5.67
C THR A 55 9.01 -7.42 -5.61
N ILE A 56 8.34 -6.40 -5.12
CA ILE A 56 6.87 -6.33 -5.03
C ILE A 56 6.35 -5.10 -5.77
N MET A 57 5.05 -5.10 -6.06
CA MET A 57 4.36 -3.92 -6.58
C MET A 57 3.04 -3.71 -5.86
N PHE A 58 2.63 -2.45 -5.71
CA PHE A 58 1.25 -2.10 -5.39
C PHE A 58 0.82 -0.88 -6.21
N ALA A 59 -0.50 -0.69 -6.36
CA ALA A 59 -1.00 0.33 -7.26
C ALA A 59 -1.96 1.31 -6.53
N PRO A 60 -1.46 2.46 -6.05
CA PRO A 60 -2.31 3.53 -5.54
C PRO A 60 -3.02 4.24 -6.71
N ALA A 61 -4.34 4.32 -6.61
CA ALA A 61 -5.13 5.20 -7.48
C ALA A 61 -5.06 6.66 -6.99
N ARG A 62 -5.39 7.60 -7.87
CA ARG A 62 -5.65 8.99 -7.47
C ARG A 62 -6.86 9.06 -6.54
N ARG A 63 -6.89 10.06 -5.65
CA ARG A 63 -8.02 10.28 -4.74
C ARG A 63 -9.31 10.52 -5.53
N GLY A 64 -10.40 9.88 -5.09
CA GLY A 64 -11.65 9.90 -5.84
C GLY A 64 -12.38 11.24 -5.82
N TYR A 65 -12.11 12.12 -4.84
CA TYR A 65 -12.84 13.38 -4.68
C TYR A 65 -12.13 14.59 -5.31
N ASP A 66 -10.80 14.63 -5.34
CA ASP A 66 -10.01 15.77 -5.85
C ASP A 66 -9.05 15.42 -7.00
N GLY A 67 -8.86 14.12 -7.27
CA GLY A 67 -7.95 13.63 -8.31
C GLY A 67 -6.47 13.77 -7.96
N LEU A 68 -6.12 14.20 -6.75
CA LEU A 68 -4.74 14.35 -6.31
C LEU A 68 -4.10 12.98 -5.99
N THR A 69 -2.80 13.00 -5.84
CA THR A 69 -2.03 11.84 -5.39
C THR A 69 -2.19 11.60 -3.89
N LYS A 70 -2.21 10.33 -3.47
CA LYS A 70 -2.24 9.96 -2.05
C LYS A 70 -0.92 10.30 -1.36
N ASP A 71 -0.98 10.60 -0.07
CA ASP A 71 0.21 10.95 0.73
C ASP A 71 1.23 9.82 0.77
N THR A 72 0.80 8.56 0.80
CA THR A 72 1.67 7.39 0.64
C THR A 72 2.56 7.51 -0.60
N LEU A 73 1.99 7.87 -1.76
CA LEU A 73 2.76 8.02 -3.01
C LEU A 73 3.71 9.21 -2.94
N ASN A 74 3.27 10.34 -2.38
CA ASN A 74 4.09 11.54 -2.22
C ASN A 74 5.29 11.24 -1.31
N ASN A 75 5.06 10.63 -0.15
CA ASN A 75 6.11 10.23 0.78
C ASN A 75 7.14 9.29 0.11
N ILE A 76 6.67 8.30 -0.66
CA ILE A 76 7.56 7.36 -1.38
C ILE A 76 8.36 8.09 -2.46
N ARG A 77 7.78 9.07 -3.16
CA ARG A 77 8.51 9.89 -4.13
C ARG A 77 9.65 10.67 -3.50
N ASP A 78 9.40 11.21 -2.30
CA ASP A 78 10.38 12.05 -1.60
C ASP A 78 11.44 11.21 -0.90
N THR A 79 11.06 10.22 -0.10
CA THR A 79 11.95 9.45 0.78
C THR A 79 12.56 8.22 0.12
N LYS A 80 11.94 7.68 -0.94
CA LYS A 80 12.31 6.42 -1.64
C LYS A 80 12.14 5.16 -0.78
N GLU A 81 11.41 5.25 0.34
CA GLU A 81 11.30 4.19 1.33
C GLU A 81 9.85 3.97 1.74
N PHE A 82 9.49 2.71 2.00
CA PHE A 82 8.19 2.33 2.54
C PHE A 82 8.22 0.93 3.15
N VAL A 83 7.24 0.63 3.99
CA VAL A 83 7.03 -0.73 4.50
C VAL A 83 5.70 -1.26 4.00
N VAL A 84 5.67 -2.52 3.58
CA VAL A 84 4.43 -3.26 3.36
C VAL A 84 4.20 -4.17 4.56
N ASN A 85 3.09 -3.99 5.27
CA ASN A 85 2.66 -4.84 6.38
C ASN A 85 1.50 -5.72 5.88
N LEU A 86 1.58 -7.05 6.05
CA LEU A 86 0.51 -7.93 5.67
C LEU A 86 -0.61 -7.89 6.69
N VAL A 87 -1.85 -7.89 6.21
CA VAL A 87 -3.05 -7.79 7.04
C VAL A 87 -3.47 -9.19 7.47
N SER A 88 -3.66 -9.36 8.79
CA SER A 88 -4.32 -10.52 9.39
C SER A 88 -5.73 -10.13 9.85
N GLU A 89 -6.56 -11.11 10.22
CA GLU A 89 -7.94 -10.89 10.64
C GLU A 89 -8.04 -9.91 11.83
N GLU A 90 -7.08 -9.97 12.75
CA GLU A 90 -7.07 -9.16 13.98
C GLU A 90 -6.93 -7.65 13.71
N ILE A 91 -6.39 -7.26 12.55
CA ILE A 91 -6.15 -5.85 12.20
C ILE A 91 -7.02 -5.35 11.03
N VAL A 92 -8.03 -6.13 10.62
CA VAL A 92 -8.91 -5.73 9.48
C VAL A 92 -9.69 -4.46 9.81
N GLU A 93 -10.32 -4.35 10.97
CA GLU A 93 -11.10 -3.17 11.35
C GLU A 93 -10.22 -1.90 11.46
N PRO A 94 -9.09 -1.91 12.18
CA PRO A 94 -8.14 -0.79 12.17
C PRO A 94 -7.65 -0.41 10.76
N MET A 95 -7.38 -1.41 9.91
CA MET A 95 -6.97 -1.17 8.53
C MET A 95 -8.08 -0.47 7.72
N VAL A 96 -9.35 -0.83 7.89
CA VAL A 96 -10.48 -0.18 7.22
C VAL A 96 -10.58 1.30 7.63
N ALA A 97 -10.33 1.64 8.88
CA ALA A 97 -10.28 3.03 9.32
C ALA A 97 -9.21 3.84 8.55
N CYS A 98 -8.04 3.23 8.27
CA CYS A 98 -6.97 3.84 7.49
C CYS A 98 -7.25 3.91 5.96
N ALA A 99 -8.38 3.40 5.47
CA ALA A 99 -8.76 3.51 4.06
C ALA A 99 -9.37 4.87 3.69
N THR A 100 -9.73 5.67 4.70
CA THR A 100 -10.26 7.03 4.53
C THR A 100 -9.15 7.98 4.04
N ASP A 101 -9.51 8.88 3.13
CA ASP A 101 -8.60 9.95 2.72
C ASP A 101 -8.62 11.06 3.79
N TYR A 102 -7.63 11.07 4.66
CA TYR A 102 -7.42 12.11 5.69
C TYR A 102 -6.57 13.26 5.15
N ASP A 103 -6.52 14.34 5.90
CA ASP A 103 -5.57 15.44 5.66
C ASP A 103 -4.13 14.96 5.93
N LYS A 104 -3.16 15.51 5.23
CA LYS A 104 -1.75 15.07 5.24
C LYS A 104 -1.06 15.19 6.62
N GLU A 105 -1.61 15.98 7.53
CA GLU A 105 -1.12 16.16 8.91
C GLU A 105 -1.62 15.06 9.85
N VAL A 106 -2.54 14.21 9.38
CA VAL A 106 -3.15 13.15 10.17
C VAL A 106 -2.24 11.93 10.18
N ASP A 107 -2.01 11.40 11.37
CA ASP A 107 -1.25 10.16 11.62
C ASP A 107 -2.24 9.00 11.81
N GLU A 108 -2.37 8.16 10.78
CA GLU A 108 -3.34 7.05 10.80
C GLU A 108 -2.99 5.97 11.83
N PHE A 109 -1.74 5.86 12.29
CA PHE A 109 -1.40 4.98 13.41
C PHE A 109 -2.15 5.38 14.68
N LYS A 110 -2.30 6.71 14.92
CA LYS A 110 -3.06 7.21 16.09
C LYS A 110 -4.56 6.96 15.94
N ILE A 111 -5.11 7.19 14.73
CA ILE A 111 -6.55 7.00 14.46
C ILE A 111 -6.92 5.52 14.61
N SER A 112 -6.12 4.63 14.08
CA SER A 112 -6.37 3.18 14.11
C SER A 112 -5.96 2.52 15.44
N SER A 113 -5.29 3.25 16.35
CA SER A 113 -4.71 2.71 17.59
C SER A 113 -3.70 1.59 17.33
N LEU A 114 -3.08 1.57 16.14
CA LEU A 114 -2.02 0.64 15.77
C LEU A 114 -0.65 1.18 16.20
N THR A 115 0.28 0.27 16.47
CA THR A 115 1.56 0.62 17.09
C THR A 115 2.69 0.67 16.05
N PRO A 116 3.32 1.83 15.80
CA PRO A 116 4.50 1.90 14.97
C PRO A 116 5.69 1.21 15.67
N LEU A 117 6.40 0.36 14.94
CA LEU A 117 7.59 -0.35 15.38
C LEU A 117 8.76 -0.03 14.45
N GLY A 118 9.91 0.35 15.02
CA GLY A 118 11.08 0.77 14.23
C GLY A 118 11.53 -0.27 13.20
N SER A 119 11.88 0.20 12.01
CA SER A 119 12.51 -0.58 10.95
C SER A 119 14.02 -0.72 11.19
N GLN A 120 14.69 -1.62 10.45
CA GLN A 120 16.12 -1.89 10.60
C GLN A 120 16.97 -1.25 9.48
N LYS A 121 16.42 -1.11 8.29
CA LYS A 121 17.16 -0.66 7.10
C LYS A 121 16.66 0.68 6.55
N ILE A 122 15.45 1.08 6.92
CA ILE A 122 14.77 2.27 6.38
C ILE A 122 14.10 3.08 7.51
N SER A 123 13.69 4.30 7.20
CA SER A 123 13.11 5.23 8.17
C SER A 123 11.62 4.99 8.50
N PRO A 124 10.73 4.66 7.53
CA PRO A 124 9.33 4.37 7.83
C PRO A 124 9.16 3.21 8.81
N PRO A 125 8.26 3.29 9.80
CA PRO A 125 8.06 2.23 10.76
C PRO A 125 7.30 1.04 10.16
N ARG A 126 7.53 -0.14 10.73
CA ARG A 126 6.68 -1.31 10.56
C ARG A 126 5.45 -1.20 11.46
N LEU A 127 4.48 -2.06 11.24
CA LEU A 127 3.32 -2.23 12.10
C LEU A 127 3.59 -3.39 13.09
N LYS A 128 3.52 -3.12 14.40
CA LYS A 128 3.81 -4.11 15.44
C LYS A 128 2.84 -5.30 15.38
N GLU A 129 1.58 -5.05 15.08
CA GLU A 129 0.51 -6.04 15.03
C GLU A 129 0.53 -6.89 13.75
N SER A 130 1.32 -6.52 12.74
CA SER A 130 1.47 -7.32 11.53
C SER A 130 2.42 -8.50 11.77
N LYS A 131 2.00 -9.70 11.38
CA LYS A 131 2.82 -10.91 11.48
C LYS A 131 3.94 -10.96 10.45
N VAL A 132 3.79 -10.23 9.34
CA VAL A 132 4.79 -10.16 8.26
C VAL A 132 4.91 -8.73 7.76
N SER A 133 6.14 -8.19 7.74
CA SER A 133 6.42 -6.87 7.18
C SER A 133 7.63 -6.91 6.25
N TYR A 134 7.56 -6.13 5.17
CA TYR A 134 8.64 -5.98 4.19
C TYR A 134 9.13 -4.55 4.20
N GLU A 135 10.38 -4.31 4.59
CA GLU A 135 11.04 -3.03 4.38
C GLU A 135 11.45 -2.92 2.91
N CYS A 136 11.07 -1.86 2.24
CA CYS A 136 11.23 -1.69 0.81
C CYS A 136 11.93 -0.38 0.46
N GLN A 137 12.82 -0.46 -0.53
CA GLN A 137 13.33 0.71 -1.25
C GLN A 137 12.63 0.83 -2.60
N LEU A 138 12.29 2.06 -2.98
CA LEU A 138 11.66 2.35 -4.25
C LEU A 138 12.57 1.94 -5.41
N HIS A 139 12.07 1.07 -6.28
CA HIS A 139 12.71 0.75 -7.55
C HIS A 139 12.26 1.73 -8.65
N SER A 140 10.94 1.85 -8.86
CA SER A 140 10.36 2.76 -9.85
C SER A 140 8.89 3.03 -9.58
N ILE A 141 8.38 4.10 -10.19
CA ILE A 141 6.97 4.44 -10.24
C ILE A 141 6.58 4.60 -11.71
N VAL A 142 5.53 3.90 -12.14
CA VAL A 142 4.94 4.02 -13.47
C VAL A 142 3.57 4.67 -13.32
N GLU A 143 3.37 5.83 -13.95
CA GLU A 143 2.07 6.48 -14.01
C GLU A 143 1.24 5.87 -15.16
N ILE A 144 -0.02 5.53 -14.87
CA ILE A 144 -0.96 4.96 -15.81
C ILE A 144 -2.18 5.88 -15.94
N GLY A 145 -2.48 6.26 -17.16
CA GLY A 145 -3.56 7.21 -17.47
C GLY A 145 -3.10 8.66 -17.41
N ASN A 146 -4.05 9.56 -17.59
CA ASN A 146 -3.83 11.01 -17.57
C ASN A 146 -4.12 11.53 -16.18
N ALA A 147 -3.74 12.61 -15.70
CA ALA A 147 -3.98 13.15 -14.36
C ALA A 147 -5.48 13.26 -13.96
N GLU A 148 -6.33 12.36 -14.44
CA GLU A 148 -7.78 12.30 -14.25
C GLU A 148 -8.19 11.31 -13.14
N HIS A 149 -9.44 11.40 -12.69
CA HIS A 149 -10.04 10.43 -11.78
C HIS A 149 -10.01 9.01 -12.38
N GLY A 150 -9.67 8.04 -11.55
CA GLY A 150 -9.52 6.64 -11.98
C GLY A 150 -8.15 6.28 -12.55
N ALA A 151 -7.30 7.26 -12.87
CA ALA A 151 -5.89 7.03 -13.16
C ALA A 151 -5.14 6.61 -11.89
N GLY A 152 -3.97 6.01 -12.05
CA GLY A 152 -3.20 5.51 -10.91
C GLY A 152 -1.74 5.32 -11.22
N PHE A 153 -1.06 4.69 -10.29
CA PHE A 153 0.38 4.45 -10.35
C PHE A 153 0.68 3.00 -10.03
N VAL A 154 1.76 2.48 -10.60
CA VAL A 154 2.37 1.23 -10.14
C VAL A 154 3.65 1.60 -9.40
N VAL A 155 3.67 1.37 -8.09
CA VAL A 155 4.86 1.52 -7.27
C VAL A 155 5.54 0.16 -7.22
N ILE A 156 6.78 0.10 -7.66
CA ILE A 156 7.64 -1.09 -7.63
C ILE A 156 8.71 -0.87 -6.58
N GLY A 157 8.84 -1.81 -5.63
CA GLY A 157 9.84 -1.73 -4.57
C GLY A 157 10.63 -3.01 -4.40
N THR A 158 11.93 -2.86 -4.16
CA THR A 158 12.81 -3.96 -3.78
C THR A 158 12.75 -4.18 -2.28
N ILE A 159 12.51 -5.40 -1.84
CA ILE A 159 12.51 -5.75 -0.42
C ILE A 159 13.96 -5.81 0.06
N VAL A 160 14.26 -5.03 1.09
CA VAL A 160 15.61 -4.97 1.70
C VAL A 160 15.68 -5.66 3.06
N MET A 161 14.53 -5.97 3.67
CA MET A 161 14.41 -6.75 4.89
C MET A 161 13.04 -7.40 5.01
N PHE A 162 13.02 -8.68 5.33
CA PHE A 162 11.81 -9.41 5.73
C PHE A 162 11.74 -9.48 7.25
N HIS A 163 10.57 -9.16 7.81
CA HIS A 163 10.23 -9.43 9.21
C HIS A 163 9.08 -10.40 9.23
N ILE A 164 9.28 -11.55 9.83
CA ILE A 164 8.30 -12.65 9.88
C ILE A 164 8.22 -13.11 11.33
N SER A 165 7.01 -13.13 11.89
CA SER A 165 6.78 -13.67 13.24
C SER A 165 7.00 -15.19 13.25
N ASP A 166 7.65 -15.70 14.31
CA ASP A 166 7.84 -17.15 14.52
C ASP A 166 6.51 -17.90 14.57
N GLU A 167 5.41 -17.23 14.91
CA GLU A 167 4.06 -17.82 14.93
C GLU A 167 3.60 -18.30 13.54
N VAL A 168 4.05 -17.63 12.47
CA VAL A 168 3.64 -17.94 11.09
C VAL A 168 4.76 -18.55 10.26
N TYR A 169 5.98 -18.66 10.79
CA TYR A 169 7.12 -19.25 10.11
C TYR A 169 7.42 -20.64 10.65
N LYS A 170 7.12 -21.68 9.86
CA LYS A 170 7.32 -23.07 10.24
C LYS A 170 8.14 -23.80 9.18
N ASP A 171 9.11 -24.60 9.62
CA ASP A 171 9.91 -25.49 8.76
C ASP A 171 10.55 -24.77 7.53
N GLY A 172 11.00 -23.53 7.71
CA GLY A 172 11.63 -22.74 6.67
C GLY A 172 10.66 -22.11 5.68
N ARG A 173 9.36 -22.06 6.00
CA ARG A 173 8.30 -21.47 5.16
C ARG A 173 7.04 -21.12 5.98
#